data_5d854f3fb0a6fe28a7115873dc18f6e7
#
_entry.id   5d854f3fb0a6fe28a7115873dc18f6e7
#
_cell.length_a   1.000
_cell.length_b   1.000
_cell.length_c   1.000
_cell.angle_alpha   90.00
_cell.angle_beta   90.00
_cell.angle_gamma   90.00
#
_symmetry.space_group_name_H-M   'P 1'
#
loop_
_entity.id
_entity.type
_entity.pdbx_description
1 polymer ?
#
loop_
_entity_poly.entity_id
_entity_poly.type
_entity_poly.pdbx_seq_one_letter_code
_entity_poly.pdbx_strand_id
1 'polypeptide(L)'
;CGLFVLAIRYSELLKLLTLRLIRNSHQPALVKIRDTLTQLPTSGKTYFTIALLTLCSWLSKLTAFVLIVLGISGLSFHTALLGIVGADLSSVLPIHGVAGSGTFEGAFILAAEIDGISNLQSSFPQLLEASVQLHVFLLGSAASIYAMSLLLASLMPLVKPSRIAEK
;
A
#
# COMPACT_ATOMS: atom_id res chain seq x y z
N CYS A 1 -10.89 21.30 0.26
CA CYS A 1 -11.59 21.10 1.57
C CYS A 1 -12.93 20.36 1.43
N GLY A 2 -13.75 20.61 0.40
CA GLY A 2 -15.10 19.99 0.29
C GLY A 2 -15.09 18.47 0.16
N LEU A 3 -14.22 17.90 -0.66
CA LEU A 3 -14.10 16.44 -0.86
C LEU A 3 -13.70 15.71 0.42
N PHE A 4 -12.85 16.31 1.25
CA PHE A 4 -12.42 15.72 2.52
C PHE A 4 -13.53 15.68 3.56
N VAL A 5 -14.31 16.78 3.65
CA VAL A 5 -15.50 16.85 4.52
C VAL A 5 -16.57 15.85 4.05
N LEU A 6 -16.74 15.70 2.74
CA LEU A 6 -17.64 14.70 2.13
C LEU A 6 -17.20 13.27 2.47
N ALA A 7 -15.90 12.98 2.36
CA ALA A 7 -15.35 11.66 2.70
C ALA A 7 -15.55 11.30 4.18
N ILE A 8 -15.34 12.26 5.09
CA ILE A 8 -15.61 12.07 6.53
C ILE A 8 -17.12 11.85 6.78
N ARG A 9 -17.97 12.65 6.17
CA ARG A 9 -19.43 12.49 6.29
C ARG A 9 -19.89 11.14 5.75
N TYR A 10 -19.31 10.71 4.62
CA TYR A 10 -19.64 9.43 4.01
C TYR A 10 -19.16 8.25 4.87
N SER A 11 -17.96 8.35 5.48
CA SER A 11 -17.44 7.33 6.40
C SER A 11 -18.30 7.19 7.66
N GLU A 12 -18.80 8.30 8.24
CA GLU A 12 -19.72 8.27 9.38
C GLU A 12 -21.07 7.66 9.02
N LEU A 13 -21.61 8.00 7.85
CA LEU A 13 -22.86 7.41 7.34
C LEU A 13 -22.70 5.90 7.10
N LEU A 14 -21.59 5.48 6.48
CA LEU A 14 -21.30 4.07 6.24
C LEU A 14 -21.14 3.30 7.55
N LYS A 15 -20.45 3.89 8.53
CA LYS A 15 -20.32 3.35 9.88
C LYS A 15 -21.68 3.16 10.56
N LEU A 16 -22.54 4.17 10.51
CA LEU A 16 -23.88 4.11 11.10
C LEU A 16 -24.76 3.06 10.41
N LEU A 17 -24.72 2.98 9.08
CA LEU A 17 -25.48 1.98 8.31
C LEU A 17 -24.98 0.57 8.62
N THR A 18 -23.67 0.37 8.65
CA THR A 18 -23.07 -0.94 8.94
C THR A 18 -23.39 -1.37 10.38
N LEU A 19 -23.26 -0.48 11.34
CA LEU A 19 -23.63 -0.75 12.74
C LEU A 19 -25.13 -1.06 12.89
N ARG A 20 -26.00 -0.39 12.12
CA ARG A 20 -27.45 -0.65 12.13
C ARG A 20 -27.78 -2.01 11.54
N LEU A 21 -27.11 -2.41 10.44
CA LEU A 21 -27.28 -3.71 9.80
C LEU A 21 -26.78 -4.88 10.67
N ILE A 22 -25.67 -4.67 11.40
CA ILE A 22 -25.02 -5.71 12.22
C ILE A 22 -25.61 -5.77 13.65
N ARG A 23 -26.41 -4.80 14.06
CA ARG A 23 -26.91 -4.65 15.45
C ARG A 23 -27.53 -5.91 16.04
N ASN A 24 -28.21 -6.72 15.24
CA ASN A 24 -28.93 -7.93 15.68
C ASN A 24 -28.22 -9.24 15.27
N SER A 25 -26.99 -9.17 14.76
CA SER A 25 -26.29 -10.39 14.35
C SER A 25 -25.49 -10.99 15.49
N HIS A 26 -25.70 -12.27 15.74
CA HIS A 26 -24.96 -13.07 16.72
C HIS A 26 -23.74 -13.79 16.12
N GLN A 27 -23.43 -13.54 14.83
CA GLN A 27 -22.26 -14.15 14.20
C GLN A 27 -20.96 -13.54 14.75
N PRO A 28 -20.00 -14.37 15.22
CA PRO A 28 -18.78 -13.88 15.87
C PRO A 28 -17.93 -12.98 14.97
N ALA A 29 -17.93 -13.23 13.65
CA ALA A 29 -17.23 -12.38 12.67
C ALA A 29 -17.84 -10.97 12.60
N LEU A 30 -19.16 -10.85 12.61
CA LEU A 30 -19.87 -9.58 12.55
C LEU A 30 -19.75 -8.79 13.86
N VAL A 31 -19.70 -9.47 14.99
CA VAL A 31 -19.42 -8.84 16.29
C VAL A 31 -18.04 -8.21 16.29
N LYS A 32 -17.02 -8.93 15.79
CA LYS A 32 -15.65 -8.41 15.68
C LYS A 32 -15.57 -7.19 14.76
N ILE A 33 -16.27 -7.20 13.62
CA ILE A 33 -16.35 -6.06 12.70
C ILE A 33 -17.00 -4.86 13.40
N ARG A 34 -18.11 -5.08 14.11
CA ARG A 34 -18.78 -4.03 14.88
C ARG A 34 -17.85 -3.39 15.91
N ASP A 35 -17.15 -4.20 16.68
CA ASP A 35 -16.25 -3.72 17.74
C ASP A 35 -15.06 -2.95 17.15
N THR A 36 -14.52 -3.40 16.01
CA THR A 36 -13.50 -2.67 15.27
C THR A 36 -14.02 -1.31 14.76
N LEU A 37 -15.22 -1.28 14.19
CA LEU A 37 -15.83 -0.03 13.69
C LEU A 37 -16.12 0.97 14.81
N THR A 38 -16.49 0.51 16.01
CA THR A 38 -16.72 1.40 17.15
C THR A 38 -15.44 2.02 17.70
N GLN A 39 -14.29 1.36 17.50
CA GLN A 39 -12.98 1.86 17.92
C GLN A 39 -12.36 2.86 16.93
N LEU A 40 -12.95 3.01 15.72
CA LEU A 40 -12.46 3.99 14.76
C LEU A 40 -12.56 5.42 15.34
N PRO A 41 -11.51 6.22 15.21
CA PRO A 41 -11.52 7.59 15.70
C PRO A 41 -12.63 8.39 14.99
N THR A 42 -13.33 9.21 15.74
CA THR A 42 -14.41 10.09 15.21
C THR A 42 -13.95 11.53 15.02
N SER A 43 -12.73 11.86 15.47
CA SER A 43 -12.18 13.21 15.38
C SER A 43 -11.70 13.53 13.97
N GLY A 44 -12.22 14.58 13.36
CA GLY A 44 -11.77 15.08 12.05
C GLY A 44 -10.27 15.41 12.03
N LYS A 45 -9.69 15.86 13.16
CA LYS A 45 -8.26 16.10 13.30
C LYS A 45 -7.45 14.80 13.15
N THR A 46 -7.91 13.71 13.76
CA THR A 46 -7.25 12.40 13.65
C THR A 46 -7.29 11.87 12.22
N TYR A 47 -8.43 11.97 11.54
CA TYR A 47 -8.54 11.59 10.13
C TYR A 47 -7.60 12.41 9.25
N PHE A 48 -7.52 13.73 9.46
CA PHE A 48 -6.61 14.60 8.71
C PHE A 48 -5.14 14.20 8.94
N THR A 49 -4.76 13.95 10.18
CA THR A 49 -3.39 13.53 10.51
C THR A 49 -3.05 12.19 9.85
N ILE A 50 -3.94 11.20 9.92
CA ILE A 50 -3.74 9.90 9.27
C ILE A 50 -3.61 10.08 7.74
N ALA A 51 -4.51 10.85 7.13
CA ALA A 51 -4.48 11.09 5.69
C ALA A 51 -3.18 11.79 5.26
N LEU A 52 -2.72 12.78 6.03
CA LEU A 52 -1.47 13.49 5.75
C LEU A 52 -0.26 12.56 5.87
N LEU A 53 -0.18 11.77 6.94
CA LEU A 53 0.91 10.80 7.14
C LEU A 53 0.91 9.73 6.02
N THR A 54 -0.27 9.23 5.63
CA THR A 54 -0.41 8.27 4.54
C THR A 54 0.06 8.89 3.22
N LEU A 55 -0.34 10.13 2.93
CA LEU A 55 0.08 10.85 1.73
C LEU A 55 1.59 11.06 1.71
N CYS A 56 2.18 11.52 2.81
CA CYS A 56 3.63 11.71 2.93
C CYS A 56 4.39 10.38 2.73
N SER A 57 3.91 9.30 3.33
CA SER A 57 4.49 7.96 3.17
C SER A 57 4.44 7.51 1.72
N TRP A 58 3.28 7.69 1.07
CA TRP A 58 3.10 7.30 -0.34
C TRP A 58 3.97 8.11 -1.28
N LEU A 59 4.05 9.44 -1.08
CA LEU A 59 4.92 10.31 -1.87
C LEU A 59 6.41 9.95 -1.68
N SER A 60 6.83 9.66 -0.46
CA SER A 60 8.20 9.22 -0.19
C SER A 60 8.53 7.92 -0.91
N LYS A 61 7.60 6.95 -0.89
CA LYS A 61 7.73 5.68 -1.62
C LYS A 61 7.85 5.92 -3.12
N LEU A 62 6.94 6.70 -3.71
CA LEU A 62 6.98 7.05 -5.13
C LEU A 62 8.29 7.71 -5.51
N THR A 63 8.74 8.70 -4.75
CA THR A 63 10.00 9.41 -5.00
C THR A 63 11.18 8.45 -5.00
N ALA A 64 11.26 7.56 -4.00
CA ALA A 64 12.32 6.57 -3.93
C ALA A 64 12.33 5.64 -5.15
N PHE A 65 11.16 5.15 -5.58
CA PHE A 65 11.05 4.26 -6.74
C PHE A 65 11.41 4.96 -8.04
N VAL A 66 10.96 6.21 -8.23
CA VAL A 66 11.33 7.01 -9.41
C VAL A 66 12.83 7.20 -9.46
N LEU A 67 13.48 7.56 -8.36
CA LEU A 67 14.94 7.73 -8.31
C LEU A 67 15.69 6.42 -8.64
N ILE A 68 15.21 5.30 -8.14
CA ILE A 68 15.77 3.98 -8.47
C ILE A 68 15.65 3.70 -9.96
N VAL A 69 14.44 3.83 -10.54
CA VAL A 69 14.20 3.56 -11.95
C VAL A 69 15.03 4.49 -12.85
N LEU A 70 15.08 5.78 -12.53
CA LEU A 70 15.91 6.73 -13.28
C LEU A 70 17.40 6.38 -13.23
N GLY A 71 17.86 5.90 -12.07
CA GLY A 71 19.27 5.52 -11.89
C GLY A 71 19.69 4.26 -12.66
N ILE A 72 18.75 3.35 -12.91
CA ILE A 72 19.08 2.04 -13.52
C ILE A 72 18.66 1.92 -14.99
N SER A 73 17.63 2.65 -15.44
CA SER A 73 17.00 2.39 -16.74
C SER A 73 17.22 3.49 -17.79
N GLY A 74 17.62 4.68 -17.38
CA GLY A 74 17.72 5.83 -18.31
C GLY A 74 16.38 6.28 -18.92
N LEU A 75 15.24 5.84 -18.34
CA LEU A 75 13.90 6.28 -18.75
C LEU A 75 13.68 7.76 -18.42
N SER A 76 12.74 8.41 -19.13
CA SER A 76 12.32 9.76 -18.77
C SER A 76 11.61 9.76 -17.41
N PHE A 77 11.62 10.91 -16.71
CA PHE A 77 10.92 11.05 -15.43
C PHE A 77 9.42 10.72 -15.54
N HIS A 78 8.76 11.19 -16.61
CA HIS A 78 7.32 10.94 -16.80
C HIS A 78 7.03 9.46 -17.03
N THR A 79 7.80 8.81 -17.90
CA THR A 79 7.66 7.38 -18.17
C THR A 79 7.88 6.54 -16.92
N ALA A 80 8.92 6.84 -16.15
CA ALA A 80 9.21 6.17 -14.88
C ALA A 80 8.07 6.37 -13.87
N LEU A 81 7.59 7.61 -13.72
CA LEU A 81 6.51 7.93 -12.79
C LEU A 81 5.21 7.21 -13.15
N LEU A 82 4.80 7.27 -14.43
CA LEU A 82 3.59 6.58 -14.89
C LEU A 82 3.70 5.07 -14.72
N GLY A 83 4.83 4.48 -15.11
CA GLY A 83 5.07 3.05 -14.94
C GLY A 83 4.97 2.62 -13.47
N ILE A 84 5.59 3.36 -12.56
CA ILE A 84 5.57 3.06 -11.12
C ILE A 84 4.16 3.20 -10.55
N VAL A 85 3.42 4.26 -10.92
CA VAL A 85 2.03 4.44 -10.48
C VAL A 85 1.15 3.28 -10.98
N GLY A 86 1.30 2.88 -12.23
CA GLY A 86 0.59 1.73 -12.79
C GLY A 86 0.91 0.43 -12.05
N ALA A 87 2.19 0.17 -11.81
CA ALA A 87 2.63 -1.00 -11.05
C ALA A 87 2.10 -1.00 -9.61
N ASP A 88 2.09 0.15 -8.94
CA ASP A 88 1.55 0.28 -7.57
C ASP A 88 0.02 0.06 -7.54
N LEU A 89 -0.70 0.59 -8.53
CA LEU A 89 -2.15 0.36 -8.67
C LEU A 89 -2.49 -1.10 -8.96
N SER A 90 -1.62 -1.84 -9.65
CA SER A 90 -1.85 -3.26 -9.91
C SER A 90 -1.95 -4.09 -8.62
N SER A 91 -1.32 -3.63 -7.53
CA SER A 91 -1.37 -4.29 -6.23
C SER A 91 -2.79 -4.33 -5.62
N VAL A 92 -3.70 -3.48 -6.09
CA VAL A 92 -5.11 -3.44 -5.65
C VAL A 92 -5.96 -4.45 -6.42
N LEU A 93 -5.49 -4.92 -7.57
CA LEU A 93 -6.24 -5.89 -8.38
C LEU A 93 -6.25 -7.28 -7.71
N PRO A 94 -7.36 -8.01 -7.77
CA PRO A 94 -7.45 -9.36 -7.18
C PRO A 94 -6.72 -10.43 -8.02
N ILE A 95 -6.10 -10.04 -9.13
CA ILE A 95 -5.40 -10.93 -10.04
C ILE A 95 -3.90 -10.74 -9.84
N HIS A 96 -3.29 -11.63 -9.10
CA HIS A 96 -1.84 -11.60 -8.85
C HIS A 96 -1.21 -12.92 -9.29
N GLY A 97 -0.12 -12.83 -10.05
CA GLY A 97 0.82 -13.93 -10.21
C GLY A 97 1.54 -14.25 -8.89
N VAL A 98 2.41 -15.24 -8.91
CA VAL A 98 3.25 -15.54 -7.74
C VAL A 98 4.07 -14.30 -7.38
N ALA A 99 3.89 -13.80 -6.16
CA ALA A 99 4.50 -12.57 -5.67
C ALA A 99 4.23 -11.32 -6.54
N GLY A 100 3.12 -11.29 -7.30
CA GLY A 100 2.77 -10.18 -8.18
C GLY A 100 3.45 -10.22 -9.57
N SER A 101 4.27 -11.23 -9.85
CA SER A 101 4.97 -11.36 -11.14
C SER A 101 4.00 -11.38 -12.32
N GLY A 102 4.35 -10.67 -13.37
CA GLY A 102 3.56 -10.49 -14.58
C GLY A 102 2.53 -9.36 -14.48
N THR A 103 1.81 -9.24 -13.38
CA THR A 103 0.83 -8.14 -13.20
C THR A 103 1.52 -6.82 -12.88
N PHE A 104 2.57 -6.84 -12.09
CA PHE A 104 3.38 -5.65 -11.78
C PHE A 104 4.08 -5.12 -13.03
N GLU A 105 4.80 -5.99 -13.73
CA GLU A 105 5.53 -5.63 -14.95
C GLU A 105 4.57 -5.19 -16.06
N GLY A 106 3.50 -5.93 -16.28
CA GLY A 106 2.47 -5.59 -17.27
C GLY A 106 1.83 -4.24 -17.01
N ALA A 107 1.47 -3.95 -15.76
CA ALA A 107 0.89 -2.66 -15.39
C ALA A 107 1.89 -1.52 -15.49
N PHE A 108 3.17 -1.75 -15.16
CA PHE A 108 4.24 -0.78 -15.37
C PHE A 108 4.36 -0.40 -16.83
N ILE A 109 4.45 -1.39 -17.73
CA ILE A 109 4.61 -1.18 -19.17
C ILE A 109 3.39 -0.46 -19.74
N LEU A 110 2.17 -0.95 -19.45
CA LEU A 110 0.94 -0.34 -19.94
C LEU A 110 0.77 1.11 -19.50
N ALA A 111 1.13 1.43 -18.26
CA ALA A 111 1.04 2.80 -17.76
C ALA A 111 2.13 3.71 -18.38
N ALA A 112 3.32 3.19 -18.60
CA ALA A 112 4.41 3.91 -19.25
C ALA A 112 4.10 4.25 -20.73
N GLU A 113 3.30 3.41 -21.41
CA GLU A 113 2.83 3.68 -22.79
C GLU A 113 1.99 4.95 -22.89
N ILE A 114 1.30 5.36 -21.85
CA ILE A 114 0.45 6.56 -21.84
C ILE A 114 1.30 7.82 -22.11
N ASP A 115 2.59 7.79 -21.82
CA ASP A 115 3.53 8.88 -22.11
C ASP A 115 3.80 9.09 -23.63
N GLY A 116 3.11 8.33 -24.48
CA GLY A 116 3.19 8.49 -25.93
C GLY A 116 4.49 7.91 -26.53
N ILE A 117 5.01 6.84 -25.97
CA ILE A 117 6.13 6.09 -26.55
C ILE A 117 5.70 5.62 -27.93
N SER A 118 6.06 6.39 -28.96
CA SER A 118 5.65 6.18 -30.35
C SER A 118 6.15 4.86 -30.96
N ASN A 119 7.00 4.13 -30.24
CA ASN A 119 7.57 2.87 -30.69
C ASN A 119 7.73 1.88 -29.52
N LEU A 120 6.61 1.36 -29.03
CA LEU A 120 6.59 0.40 -27.92
C LEU A 120 7.53 -0.79 -28.19
N GLN A 121 7.55 -1.28 -29.43
CA GLN A 121 8.34 -2.45 -29.79
C GLN A 121 9.84 -2.26 -29.55
N SER A 122 10.38 -1.05 -29.75
CA SER A 122 11.78 -0.73 -29.45
C SER A 122 12.05 -0.45 -27.96
N SER A 123 11.07 0.10 -27.25
CA SER A 123 11.19 0.46 -25.83
C SER A 123 10.80 -0.67 -24.88
N PHE A 124 10.09 -1.69 -25.37
CA PHE A 124 9.61 -2.80 -24.55
C PHE A 124 10.69 -3.51 -23.73
N PRO A 125 11.86 -3.87 -24.29
CA PRO A 125 12.90 -4.52 -23.50
C PRO A 125 13.39 -3.66 -22.33
N GLN A 126 13.56 -2.35 -22.56
CA GLN A 126 14.01 -1.39 -21.54
C GLN A 126 12.95 -1.22 -20.43
N LEU A 127 11.67 -1.14 -20.79
CA LEU A 127 10.56 -1.04 -19.82
C LEU A 127 10.43 -2.32 -19.01
N LEU A 128 10.55 -3.47 -19.65
CA LEU A 128 10.50 -4.76 -18.98
C LEU A 128 11.69 -4.93 -18.01
N GLU A 129 12.89 -4.59 -18.45
CA GLU A 129 14.07 -4.64 -17.60
C GLU A 129 13.92 -3.73 -16.38
N ALA A 130 13.51 -2.48 -16.56
CA ALA A 130 13.29 -1.53 -15.48
C ALA A 130 12.24 -2.03 -14.48
N SER A 131 11.12 -2.58 -14.96
CA SER A 131 10.06 -3.09 -14.10
C SER A 131 10.47 -4.33 -13.32
N VAL A 132 11.19 -5.26 -13.94
CA VAL A 132 11.72 -6.47 -13.29
C VAL A 132 12.76 -6.09 -12.23
N GLN A 133 13.69 -5.20 -12.56
CA GLN A 133 14.71 -4.75 -11.60
C GLN A 133 14.07 -4.07 -10.39
N LEU A 134 13.09 -3.19 -10.61
CA LEU A 134 12.33 -2.56 -9.53
C LEU A 134 11.59 -3.61 -8.68
N HIS A 135 10.96 -4.59 -9.31
CA HIS A 135 10.21 -5.64 -8.61
C HIS A 135 11.15 -6.51 -7.75
N VAL A 136 12.28 -6.93 -8.30
CA VAL A 136 13.31 -7.67 -7.55
C VAL A 136 13.84 -6.86 -6.38
N PHE A 137 14.07 -5.57 -6.56
CA PHE A 137 14.47 -4.66 -5.49
C PHE A 137 13.42 -4.59 -4.38
N LEU A 138 12.13 -4.48 -4.73
CA LEU A 138 11.02 -4.47 -3.78
C LEU A 138 10.93 -5.76 -2.97
N LEU A 139 10.99 -6.90 -3.64
CA LEU A 139 10.93 -8.21 -2.97
C LEU A 139 12.16 -8.42 -2.08
N GLY A 140 13.35 -8.05 -2.55
CA GLY A 140 14.59 -8.14 -1.79
C GLY A 140 14.57 -7.24 -0.54
N SER A 141 14.08 -6.01 -0.68
CA SER A 141 13.96 -5.09 0.46
C SER A 141 12.94 -5.59 1.49
N ALA A 142 11.79 -6.10 1.05
CA ALA A 142 10.77 -6.68 1.92
C ALA A 142 11.31 -7.91 2.67
N ALA A 143 12.00 -8.81 1.98
CA ALA A 143 12.64 -9.98 2.59
C ALA A 143 13.72 -9.59 3.61
N SER A 144 14.52 -8.57 3.30
CA SER A 144 15.56 -8.06 4.21
C SER A 144 14.97 -7.44 5.48
N ILE A 145 13.91 -6.64 5.35
CA ILE A 145 13.19 -6.03 6.49
C ILE A 145 12.57 -7.15 7.35
N TYR A 146 11.96 -8.16 6.72
CA TYR A 146 11.38 -9.28 7.44
C TYR A 146 12.44 -10.08 8.22
N ALA A 147 13.56 -10.39 7.59
CA ALA A 147 14.68 -11.09 8.23
C ALA A 147 15.25 -10.29 9.41
N MET A 148 15.42 -8.97 9.23
CA MET A 148 15.87 -8.07 10.29
C MET A 148 14.88 -8.04 11.46
N SER A 149 13.58 -7.99 11.17
CA SER A 149 12.53 -8.00 12.19
C SER A 149 12.54 -9.29 13.01
N LEU A 150 12.72 -10.44 12.36
CA LEU A 150 12.86 -11.72 13.04
C LEU A 150 14.12 -11.76 13.92
N LEU A 151 15.24 -11.25 13.41
CA LEU A 151 16.48 -11.17 14.18
C LEU A 151 16.31 -10.30 15.42
N LEU A 152 15.73 -9.11 15.28
CA LEU A 152 15.44 -8.23 16.40
C LEU A 152 14.51 -8.88 17.43
N ALA A 153 13.46 -9.54 16.96
CA ALA A 153 12.53 -10.27 17.84
C ALA A 153 13.23 -11.39 18.61
N SER A 154 14.19 -12.10 17.99
CA SER A 154 14.96 -13.15 18.65
C SER A 154 15.96 -12.63 19.69
N LEU A 155 16.44 -11.40 19.49
CA LEU A 155 17.37 -10.74 20.42
C LEU A 155 16.68 -10.03 21.59
N MET A 156 15.38 -9.72 21.45
CA MET A 156 14.63 -9.16 22.57
C MET A 156 14.33 -10.26 23.59
N PRO A 157 14.87 -10.19 24.83
CA PRO A 157 14.48 -11.11 25.87
C PRO A 157 12.97 -10.99 26.06
N LEU A 158 12.28 -12.15 26.05
CA LEU A 158 10.85 -12.23 26.38
C LEU A 158 10.64 -11.47 27.69
N VAL A 159 10.11 -10.29 27.62
CA VAL A 159 9.66 -9.54 28.80
C VAL A 159 8.60 -10.43 29.44
N LYS A 160 8.99 -11.18 30.46
CA LYS A 160 8.07 -11.96 31.27
C LYS A 160 6.94 -11.02 31.69
N PRO A 161 5.68 -11.29 31.35
CA PRO A 161 4.60 -10.48 31.86
C PRO A 161 4.71 -10.55 33.39
N SER A 162 5.00 -9.40 34.01
CA SER A 162 4.97 -9.29 35.46
C SER A 162 3.60 -9.78 35.87
N ARG A 163 3.54 -10.88 36.63
CA ARG A 163 2.32 -11.30 37.31
C ARG A 163 1.87 -10.09 38.11
N ILE A 164 0.88 -9.38 37.57
CA ILE A 164 0.12 -8.41 38.37
C ILE A 164 -0.53 -9.28 39.41
N ALA A 165 0.00 -9.13 40.62
CA ALA A 165 -0.40 -9.90 41.81
C ALA A 165 -1.92 -9.88 41.94
N GLU A 166 -2.51 -11.06 41.95
CA GLU A 166 -3.76 -11.29 42.66
C GLU A 166 -3.59 -10.76 44.09
N LYS A 167 -4.27 -9.68 44.39
CA LYS A 167 -4.66 -9.29 45.73
C LYS A 167 -6.11 -8.84 45.70
#